data_bcb80c35d6a93eedf1ad5d478c27a782
#
_entry.id   bcb80c35d6a93eedf1ad5d478c27a782
#
_cell.length_a   1.000
_cell.length_b   1.000
_cell.length_c   1.000
_cell.angle_alpha   90.00
_cell.angle_beta   90.00
_cell.angle_gamma   90.00
#
_symmetry.space_group_name_H-M   'P 1'
#
loop_
_entity.id
_entity.type
_entity.pdbx_description
1 polymer ?
#
loop_
_entity_poly.entity_id
_entity_poly.type
_entity_poly.pdbx_seq_one_letter_code
_entity_poly.pdbx_strand_id
1 'polypeptide(L)'
;MAGMLYLVPTPIGNLGDISQRCRETLEQADFIAAEDTRVSLKLLNHLGIKKSLVSYYEHNKAMKGERIVDRILAGETCALVSDAGSPAISDPGEDLVKQCAAAGITVCAIPGPCAAITALSISAQSTGRFCFEGFLSTAKKSRREHLDALREESRTMIFYEAPHKLLSTLADMAEVFGEERPISLCRELTKLHEEVVRTTLGQAVEKYTETPPKGEFVLIVAGAPEKEKETATEDDAAARVAQLIGQGLSRKDAVKQTAAELGLPKNVVYDVALKDPE
;
A
#
# COMPACT_ATOMS: atom_id res chain seq x y z
N MET A 1 5.89 -9.83 -36.74
CA MET A 1 4.90 -9.41 -35.73
C MET A 1 5.58 -8.37 -34.85
N ALA A 2 4.85 -7.38 -34.34
CA ALA A 2 5.46 -6.41 -33.40
C ALA A 2 5.88 -7.15 -32.13
N GLY A 3 7.03 -6.77 -31.59
CA GLY A 3 7.49 -7.26 -30.28
C GLY A 3 6.57 -6.79 -29.14
N MET A 4 6.74 -7.34 -27.95
CA MET A 4 5.95 -6.96 -26.78
C MET A 4 6.76 -7.04 -25.50
N LEU A 5 6.28 -6.35 -24.46
CA LEU A 5 6.83 -6.43 -23.11
C LEU A 5 5.94 -7.31 -22.25
N TYR A 6 6.51 -8.34 -21.61
CA TYR A 6 5.87 -9.10 -20.56
C TYR A 6 6.41 -8.69 -19.18
N LEU A 7 5.53 -8.40 -18.24
CA LEU A 7 5.86 -8.29 -16.84
C LEU A 7 5.70 -9.68 -16.21
N VAL A 8 6.81 -10.28 -15.78
CA VAL A 8 6.81 -11.66 -15.30
C VAL A 8 7.19 -11.69 -13.81
N PRO A 9 6.24 -11.98 -12.92
CA PRO A 9 6.50 -12.10 -11.49
C PRO A 9 7.47 -13.24 -11.18
N THR A 10 8.34 -12.99 -10.22
CA THR A 10 9.28 -13.98 -9.69
C THR A 10 8.89 -14.39 -8.25
N PRO A 11 9.32 -15.54 -7.76
CA PRO A 11 9.05 -15.96 -6.39
C PRO A 11 9.54 -14.95 -5.35
N ILE A 12 8.78 -14.78 -4.26
CA ILE A 12 9.13 -13.90 -3.12
C ILE A 12 9.81 -14.64 -1.97
N GLY A 13 10.18 -15.90 -2.19
CA GLY A 13 10.85 -16.73 -1.17
C GLY A 13 10.70 -18.23 -1.41
N ASN A 14 9.67 -18.66 -2.13
CA ASN A 14 9.41 -20.07 -2.44
C ASN A 14 9.39 -20.30 -3.95
N LEU A 15 10.33 -21.07 -4.46
CA LEU A 15 10.44 -21.37 -5.89
C LEU A 15 9.20 -22.11 -6.45
N GLY A 16 8.43 -22.76 -5.58
CA GLY A 16 7.17 -23.40 -5.95
C GLY A 16 6.05 -22.44 -6.35
N ASP A 17 6.19 -21.14 -6.05
CA ASP A 17 5.16 -20.14 -6.35
C ASP A 17 5.25 -19.60 -7.80
N ILE A 18 6.26 -20.01 -8.57
CA ILE A 18 6.34 -19.64 -9.98
C ILE A 18 5.27 -20.40 -10.79
N SER A 19 4.41 -19.67 -11.47
CA SER A 19 3.40 -20.30 -12.32
C SER A 19 4.03 -20.89 -13.59
N GLN A 20 3.37 -21.91 -14.15
CA GLN A 20 3.78 -22.48 -15.44
C GLN A 20 3.79 -21.40 -16.53
N ARG A 21 2.82 -20.49 -16.55
CA ARG A 21 2.75 -19.39 -17.51
C ARG A 21 3.93 -18.42 -17.37
N CYS A 22 4.38 -18.12 -16.13
CA CYS A 22 5.61 -17.33 -15.93
C CYS A 22 6.81 -18.02 -16.55
N ARG A 23 6.99 -19.33 -16.27
CA ARG A 23 8.07 -20.15 -16.83
C ARG A 23 8.05 -20.14 -18.36
N GLU A 24 6.92 -20.48 -18.97
CA GLU A 24 6.75 -20.49 -20.42
C GLU A 24 7.03 -19.14 -21.06
N THR A 25 6.58 -18.03 -20.43
CA THR A 25 6.85 -16.69 -20.91
C THR A 25 8.35 -16.36 -20.89
N LEU A 26 9.07 -16.75 -19.82
CA LEU A 26 10.52 -16.60 -19.74
C LEU A 26 11.24 -17.43 -20.81
N GLU A 27 10.75 -18.64 -21.10
CA GLU A 27 11.28 -19.52 -22.14
C GLU A 27 11.06 -19.00 -23.55
N GLN A 28 9.95 -18.31 -23.79
CA GLN A 28 9.57 -17.78 -25.11
C GLN A 28 10.14 -16.41 -25.42
N ALA A 29 10.43 -15.58 -24.40
CA ALA A 29 11.02 -14.25 -24.60
C ALA A 29 12.36 -14.32 -25.33
N ASP A 30 12.67 -13.34 -26.17
CA ASP A 30 13.95 -13.24 -26.88
C ASP A 30 15.05 -12.82 -25.92
N PHE A 31 14.73 -11.98 -24.94
CA PHE A 31 15.63 -11.58 -23.86
C PHE A 31 14.86 -11.20 -22.59
N ILE A 32 15.59 -11.16 -21.46
CA ILE A 32 15.03 -10.81 -20.17
C ILE A 32 15.69 -9.55 -19.65
N ALA A 33 14.90 -8.53 -19.30
CA ALA A 33 15.34 -7.36 -18.56
C ALA A 33 15.19 -7.65 -17.05
N ALA A 34 16.27 -7.44 -16.29
CA ALA A 34 16.31 -7.80 -14.87
C ALA A 34 16.97 -6.70 -14.04
N GLU A 35 16.45 -6.49 -12.82
CA GLU A 35 17.00 -5.53 -11.87
C GLU A 35 18.41 -5.95 -11.45
N ASP A 36 18.57 -7.13 -10.83
CA ASP A 36 19.84 -7.78 -10.61
C ASP A 36 19.95 -9.05 -11.44
N THR A 37 20.79 -9.01 -12.48
CA THR A 37 21.01 -10.15 -13.38
C THR A 37 21.58 -11.37 -12.67
N ARG A 38 22.26 -11.20 -11.53
CA ARG A 38 22.82 -12.31 -10.74
C ARG A 38 21.70 -13.07 -10.00
N VAL A 39 20.70 -12.37 -9.49
CA VAL A 39 19.52 -12.95 -8.84
C VAL A 39 18.69 -13.69 -9.88
N SER A 40 18.39 -13.02 -10.98
CA SER A 40 17.60 -13.59 -12.08
C SER A 40 18.29 -14.80 -12.71
N LEU A 41 19.62 -14.79 -12.85
CA LEU A 41 20.38 -15.94 -13.37
C LEU A 41 20.22 -17.18 -12.49
N LYS A 42 20.18 -17.01 -11.15
CA LYS A 42 19.95 -18.15 -10.23
C LYS A 42 18.57 -18.78 -10.47
N LEU A 43 17.54 -17.94 -10.62
CA LEU A 43 16.19 -18.40 -10.93
C LEU A 43 16.14 -19.12 -12.27
N LEU A 44 16.69 -18.53 -13.33
CA LEU A 44 16.71 -19.13 -14.67
C LEU A 44 17.45 -20.47 -14.69
N ASN A 45 18.59 -20.56 -14.00
CA ASN A 45 19.34 -21.83 -13.87
C ASN A 45 18.52 -22.90 -13.15
N HIS A 46 17.77 -22.54 -12.10
CA HIS A 46 16.87 -23.47 -11.40
C HIS A 46 15.75 -23.97 -12.32
N LEU A 47 15.24 -23.11 -13.19
CA LEU A 47 14.20 -23.46 -14.16
C LEU A 47 14.75 -24.17 -15.41
N GLY A 48 16.07 -24.24 -15.58
CA GLY A 48 16.70 -24.81 -16.78
C GLY A 48 16.63 -23.91 -18.01
N ILE A 49 16.36 -22.61 -17.81
CA ILE A 49 16.15 -21.61 -18.88
C ILE A 49 17.48 -20.91 -19.19
N LYS A 50 17.83 -20.84 -20.48
CA LYS A 50 19.03 -20.12 -20.98
C LYS A 50 18.59 -18.97 -21.87
N LYS A 51 18.65 -17.73 -21.34
CA LYS A 51 18.28 -16.50 -22.04
C LYS A 51 19.29 -15.39 -21.84
N SER A 52 19.35 -14.47 -22.80
CA SER A 52 20.12 -13.25 -22.67
C SER A 52 19.51 -12.35 -21.62
N LEU A 53 20.33 -11.91 -20.64
CA LEU A 53 19.95 -10.98 -19.61
C LEU A 53 20.45 -9.57 -19.92
N VAL A 54 19.57 -8.59 -19.76
CA VAL A 54 19.88 -7.16 -19.82
C VAL A 54 19.64 -6.56 -18.45
N SER A 55 20.66 -5.92 -17.88
CA SER A 55 20.50 -5.23 -16.60
C SER A 55 19.69 -3.95 -16.76
N TYR A 56 18.63 -3.79 -15.96
CA TYR A 56 17.73 -2.65 -15.93
C TYR A 56 17.38 -2.29 -14.49
N TYR A 57 18.04 -1.27 -13.94
CA TYR A 57 17.88 -0.84 -12.55
C TYR A 57 17.87 0.70 -12.45
N GLU A 58 17.56 1.24 -11.27
CA GLU A 58 17.28 2.66 -11.03
C GLU A 58 18.29 3.62 -11.68
N HIS A 59 19.60 3.35 -11.53
CA HIS A 59 20.63 4.25 -12.04
C HIS A 59 20.91 4.14 -13.56
N ASN A 60 20.35 3.13 -14.25
CA ASN A 60 20.56 2.98 -15.70
C ASN A 60 19.25 3.01 -16.52
N LYS A 61 18.09 3.16 -15.86
CA LYS A 61 16.75 3.00 -16.44
C LYS A 61 16.49 3.89 -17.67
N ALA A 62 16.97 5.12 -17.68
CA ALA A 62 16.78 6.01 -18.82
C ALA A 62 17.45 5.47 -20.09
N MET A 63 18.78 5.29 -20.05
CA MET A 63 19.55 4.84 -21.23
C MET A 63 19.25 3.39 -21.63
N LYS A 64 19.04 2.50 -20.66
CA LYS A 64 18.75 1.09 -20.94
C LYS A 64 17.30 0.89 -21.38
N GLY A 65 16.37 1.69 -20.84
CA GLY A 65 14.97 1.67 -21.23
C GLY A 65 14.80 1.95 -22.72
N GLU A 66 15.42 3.01 -23.25
CA GLU A 66 15.41 3.34 -24.69
C GLU A 66 15.89 2.15 -25.54
N ARG A 67 17.01 1.53 -25.16
CA ARG A 67 17.55 0.36 -25.90
C ARG A 67 16.63 -0.86 -25.87
N ILE A 68 15.93 -1.08 -24.74
CA ILE A 68 14.96 -2.17 -24.61
C ILE A 68 13.76 -1.87 -25.51
N VAL A 69 13.25 -0.63 -25.50
CA VAL A 69 12.16 -0.18 -26.37
C VAL A 69 12.52 -0.35 -27.86
N ASP A 70 13.73 0.07 -28.28
CA ASP A 70 14.20 -0.07 -29.66
C ASP A 70 14.23 -1.55 -30.11
N ARG A 71 14.68 -2.46 -29.25
CA ARG A 71 14.70 -3.90 -29.54
C ARG A 71 13.29 -4.46 -29.70
N ILE A 72 12.35 -4.03 -28.83
CA ILE A 72 10.96 -4.47 -28.94
C ILE A 72 10.31 -3.92 -30.21
N LEU A 73 10.58 -2.67 -30.59
CA LEU A 73 10.11 -2.09 -31.85
C LEU A 73 10.69 -2.81 -33.08
N ALA A 74 11.90 -3.34 -32.97
CA ALA A 74 12.51 -4.19 -33.97
C ALA A 74 11.89 -5.60 -34.08
N GLY A 75 10.93 -5.94 -33.21
CA GLY A 75 10.16 -7.18 -33.22
C GLY A 75 10.56 -8.21 -32.16
N GLU A 76 11.52 -7.90 -31.27
CA GLU A 76 11.89 -8.79 -30.18
C GLU A 76 10.88 -8.72 -29.02
N THR A 77 10.67 -9.83 -28.34
CA THR A 77 9.85 -9.94 -27.14
C THR A 77 10.72 -9.88 -25.90
N CYS A 78 10.41 -8.96 -24.99
CA CYS A 78 11.10 -8.79 -23.71
C CYS A 78 10.27 -9.31 -22.55
N ALA A 79 10.87 -10.08 -21.62
CA ALA A 79 10.32 -10.34 -20.30
C ALA A 79 11.03 -9.45 -19.27
N LEU A 80 10.30 -8.62 -18.56
CA LEU A 80 10.80 -7.85 -17.42
C LEU A 80 10.56 -8.63 -16.14
N VAL A 81 11.60 -8.79 -15.33
CA VAL A 81 11.56 -9.40 -13.99
C VAL A 81 12.17 -8.45 -12.96
N SER A 82 11.66 -8.47 -11.74
CA SER A 82 12.28 -7.88 -10.54
C SER A 82 13.03 -8.95 -9.75
N ASP A 83 13.76 -8.54 -8.73
CA ASP A 83 14.49 -9.46 -7.85
C ASP A 83 13.54 -10.39 -7.10
N ALA A 84 12.34 -9.90 -6.73
CA ALA A 84 11.30 -10.68 -6.07
C ALA A 84 9.91 -10.09 -6.33
N GLY A 85 8.94 -10.93 -6.66
CA GLY A 85 7.54 -10.55 -6.82
C GLY A 85 7.18 -9.98 -8.19
N SER A 86 6.12 -9.18 -8.21
CA SER A 86 5.57 -8.57 -9.42
C SER A 86 6.38 -7.35 -9.83
N PRO A 87 6.96 -7.32 -11.04
CA PRO A 87 7.72 -6.16 -11.51
C PRO A 87 6.83 -4.94 -11.73
N ALA A 88 7.42 -3.76 -11.76
CA ALA A 88 6.81 -2.44 -11.84
C ALA A 88 6.02 -2.01 -10.57
N ILE A 89 6.25 -2.71 -9.44
CA ILE A 89 5.71 -2.33 -8.12
C ILE A 89 6.88 -2.12 -7.16
N SER A 90 7.19 -0.89 -6.82
CA SER A 90 8.37 -0.48 -6.02
C SER A 90 9.72 -0.82 -6.65
N ASP A 91 9.80 -0.88 -7.96
CA ASP A 91 11.01 -1.11 -8.73
C ASP A 91 11.04 -0.25 -10.01
N PRO A 92 12.18 -0.16 -10.71
CA PRO A 92 12.33 0.70 -11.91
C PRO A 92 11.47 0.26 -13.11
N GLY A 93 10.80 -0.87 -13.05
CA GLY A 93 9.96 -1.39 -14.12
C GLY A 93 8.82 -0.46 -14.53
N GLU A 94 8.32 0.37 -13.60
CA GLU A 94 7.31 1.38 -13.87
C GLU A 94 7.70 2.32 -15.03
N ASP A 95 8.96 2.76 -15.06
CA ASP A 95 9.45 3.65 -16.10
C ASP A 95 9.53 2.95 -17.47
N LEU A 96 9.89 1.66 -17.51
CA LEU A 96 9.91 0.90 -18.75
C LEU A 96 8.49 0.69 -19.29
N VAL A 97 7.52 0.43 -18.41
CA VAL A 97 6.10 0.34 -18.82
C VAL A 97 5.63 1.65 -19.43
N LYS A 98 5.96 2.79 -18.83
CA LYS A 98 5.62 4.12 -19.38
C LYS A 98 6.26 4.35 -20.76
N GLN A 99 7.54 4.01 -20.92
CA GLN A 99 8.25 4.15 -22.19
C GLN A 99 7.64 3.26 -23.28
N CYS A 100 7.35 2.00 -22.95
CA CYS A 100 6.68 1.07 -23.88
C CYS A 100 5.29 1.56 -24.29
N ALA A 101 4.50 2.03 -23.33
CA ALA A 101 3.16 2.57 -23.60
C ALA A 101 3.23 3.81 -24.52
N ALA A 102 4.17 4.73 -24.26
CA ALA A 102 4.40 5.91 -25.10
C ALA A 102 4.84 5.55 -26.52
N ALA A 103 5.56 4.44 -26.70
CA ALA A 103 6.00 3.91 -28.00
C ALA A 103 4.94 3.03 -28.70
N GLY A 104 3.74 2.86 -28.13
CA GLY A 104 2.69 2.01 -28.69
C GLY A 104 2.98 0.51 -28.60
N ILE A 105 3.92 0.10 -27.76
CA ILE A 105 4.26 -1.31 -27.53
C ILE A 105 3.21 -1.94 -26.60
N THR A 106 2.75 -3.13 -26.97
CA THR A 106 1.85 -3.93 -26.13
C THR A 106 2.60 -4.40 -24.86
N VAL A 107 2.03 -4.07 -23.70
CA VAL A 107 2.52 -4.56 -22.39
C VAL A 107 1.52 -5.57 -21.83
N CYS A 108 2.00 -6.74 -21.43
CA CYS A 108 1.20 -7.81 -20.86
C CYS A 108 1.75 -8.21 -19.49
N ALA A 109 0.92 -8.17 -18.44
CA ALA A 109 1.29 -8.64 -17.12
C ALA A 109 0.83 -10.09 -16.90
N ILE A 110 1.73 -10.93 -16.38
CA ILE A 110 1.42 -12.27 -15.93
C ILE A 110 1.05 -12.21 -14.45
N PRO A 111 -0.11 -12.71 -14.00
CA PRO A 111 -0.42 -12.80 -12.57
C PRO A 111 0.56 -13.71 -11.82
N GLY A 112 0.98 -13.28 -10.63
CA GLY A 112 1.90 -14.08 -9.84
C GLY A 112 2.19 -13.50 -8.44
N PRO A 113 3.25 -13.93 -7.77
CA PRO A 113 3.58 -13.54 -6.40
C PRO A 113 3.64 -12.03 -6.21
N CYS A 114 3.00 -11.56 -5.13
CA CYS A 114 3.03 -10.16 -4.71
C CYS A 114 2.98 -10.09 -3.18
N ALA A 115 4.06 -9.67 -2.55
CA ALA A 115 4.18 -9.64 -1.09
C ALA A 115 3.11 -8.75 -0.44
N ALA A 116 2.78 -7.60 -1.03
CA ALA A 116 1.78 -6.67 -0.51
C ALA A 116 0.39 -7.32 -0.41
N ILE A 117 -0.08 -7.97 -1.47
CA ILE A 117 -1.40 -8.60 -1.51
C ILE A 117 -1.42 -9.87 -0.67
N THR A 118 -0.34 -10.66 -0.68
CA THR A 118 -0.21 -11.85 0.17
C THR A 118 -0.29 -11.47 1.65
N ALA A 119 0.46 -10.45 2.08
CA ALA A 119 0.42 -9.94 3.45
C ALA A 119 -0.97 -9.41 3.83
N LEU A 120 -1.58 -8.59 2.96
CA LEU A 120 -2.90 -8.03 3.21
C LEU A 120 -3.94 -9.13 3.43
N SER A 121 -3.94 -10.18 2.61
CA SER A 121 -4.94 -11.25 2.67
C SER A 121 -4.89 -12.06 3.97
N ILE A 122 -3.74 -12.10 4.65
CA ILE A 122 -3.57 -12.85 5.92
C ILE A 122 -3.45 -11.93 7.14
N SER A 123 -3.52 -10.61 6.96
CA SER A 123 -3.30 -9.62 8.02
C SER A 123 -4.41 -9.55 9.06
N ALA A 124 -5.64 -9.94 8.72
CA ALA A 124 -6.86 -9.67 9.48
C ALA A 124 -7.24 -8.17 9.56
N GLN A 125 -6.65 -7.31 8.71
CA GLN A 125 -7.08 -5.92 8.51
C GLN A 125 -8.12 -5.83 7.39
N SER A 126 -8.81 -4.69 7.29
CA SER A 126 -9.79 -4.45 6.23
C SER A 126 -9.13 -4.52 4.86
N THR A 127 -9.69 -5.34 3.95
CA THR A 127 -9.20 -5.52 2.58
C THR A 127 -10.03 -4.80 1.53
N GLY A 128 -11.18 -4.23 1.90
CA GLY A 128 -12.10 -3.61 0.95
C GLY A 128 -11.55 -2.34 0.30
N ARG A 129 -10.77 -1.57 1.06
CA ARG A 129 -10.05 -0.38 0.57
C ARG A 129 -8.69 -0.31 1.25
N PHE A 130 -7.63 -0.19 0.47
CA PHE A 130 -6.26 -0.08 0.97
C PHE A 130 -5.43 0.85 0.09
N CYS A 131 -4.30 1.31 0.61
CA CYS A 131 -3.28 2.03 -0.13
C CYS A 131 -1.92 1.33 0.06
N PHE A 132 -1.11 1.38 -0.98
CA PHE A 132 0.25 0.84 -0.97
C PHE A 132 1.23 2.02 -0.95
N GLU A 133 1.99 2.11 0.13
CA GLU A 133 2.92 3.21 0.41
C GLU A 133 4.38 2.84 0.13
N GLY A 134 4.65 1.54 -0.13
CA GLY A 134 5.98 1.05 -0.47
C GLY A 134 6.99 1.21 0.67
N PHE A 135 8.23 1.58 0.34
CA PHE A 135 9.30 1.82 1.32
C PHE A 135 9.32 3.26 1.79
N LEU A 136 9.35 3.44 3.10
CA LEU A 136 9.54 4.76 3.69
C LEU A 136 11.00 5.24 3.57
N SER A 137 11.19 6.56 3.50
CA SER A 137 12.51 7.18 3.41
C SER A 137 13.40 6.81 4.60
N THR A 138 14.69 6.59 4.33
CA THR A 138 15.70 6.41 5.38
C THR A 138 15.96 7.68 6.17
N ALA A 139 15.76 8.86 5.55
CA ALA A 139 15.88 10.16 6.20
C ALA A 139 14.68 10.38 7.12
N LYS A 140 14.93 10.54 8.43
CA LYS A 140 13.89 10.69 9.46
C LYS A 140 12.89 11.80 9.12
N LYS A 141 13.35 12.95 8.65
CA LYS A 141 12.49 14.09 8.31
C LYS A 141 11.48 13.72 7.23
N SER A 142 11.95 13.21 6.08
CA SER A 142 11.07 12.85 4.96
C SER A 142 10.15 11.66 5.31
N ARG A 143 10.62 10.72 6.13
CA ARG A 143 9.78 9.62 6.64
C ARG A 143 8.64 10.16 7.48
N ARG A 144 8.89 11.09 8.40
CA ARG A 144 7.86 11.70 9.25
C ARG A 144 6.89 12.56 8.45
N GLU A 145 7.37 13.35 7.50
CA GLU A 145 6.51 14.13 6.60
C GLU A 145 5.55 13.22 5.82
N HIS A 146 6.03 12.07 5.34
CA HIS A 146 5.17 11.07 4.67
C HIS A 146 4.14 10.49 5.64
N LEU A 147 4.56 10.04 6.83
CA LEU A 147 3.64 9.50 7.84
C LEU A 147 2.61 10.54 8.31
N ASP A 148 3.01 11.79 8.51
CA ASP A 148 2.10 12.87 8.91
C ASP A 148 1.00 13.12 7.84
N ALA A 149 1.33 12.99 6.56
CA ALA A 149 0.34 13.08 5.48
C ALA A 149 -0.68 11.93 5.50
N LEU A 150 -0.32 10.78 6.10
CA LEU A 150 -1.17 9.61 6.24
C LEU A 150 -1.90 9.52 7.60
N ARG A 151 -1.76 10.50 8.48
CA ARG A 151 -2.33 10.49 9.84
C ARG A 151 -3.83 10.17 9.87
N GLU A 152 -4.58 10.76 8.96
CA GLU A 152 -6.04 10.62 8.83
C GLU A 152 -6.45 9.63 7.73
N GLU A 153 -5.51 8.85 7.18
CA GLU A 153 -5.84 7.86 6.16
C GLU A 153 -6.74 6.76 6.75
N SER A 154 -7.94 6.63 6.23
CA SER A 154 -8.95 5.69 6.72
C SER A 154 -8.86 4.30 6.11
N ARG A 155 -8.11 4.14 5.01
CA ARG A 155 -7.87 2.86 4.37
C ARG A 155 -6.75 2.10 5.07
N THR A 156 -6.73 0.78 4.93
CA THR A 156 -5.58 -0.03 5.34
C THR A 156 -4.34 0.37 4.55
N MET A 157 -3.23 0.60 5.22
CA MET A 157 -1.96 1.03 4.62
C MET A 157 -0.98 -0.14 4.57
N ILE A 158 -0.27 -0.29 3.45
CA ILE A 158 0.71 -1.36 3.23
C ILE A 158 2.09 -0.75 3.01
N PHE A 159 3.06 -1.13 3.85
CA PHE A 159 4.45 -0.70 3.73
C PHE A 159 5.38 -1.89 3.59
N TYR A 160 6.45 -1.74 2.83
CA TYR A 160 7.59 -2.64 2.85
C TYR A 160 8.66 -2.11 3.80
N GLU A 161 9.32 -3.01 4.56
CA GLU A 161 10.39 -2.56 5.44
C GLU A 161 11.51 -3.60 5.60
N ALA A 162 12.72 -3.07 5.65
CA ALA A 162 13.92 -3.85 5.90
C ALA A 162 14.16 -4.02 7.41
N PRO A 163 14.74 -5.14 7.86
CA PRO A 163 14.89 -5.43 9.29
C PRO A 163 15.68 -4.34 10.04
N HIS A 164 16.72 -3.80 9.43
CA HIS A 164 17.59 -2.81 10.06
C HIS A 164 16.93 -1.44 10.27
N LYS A 165 15.77 -1.18 9.63
CA LYS A 165 14.99 0.06 9.78
C LYS A 165 13.72 -0.15 10.60
N LEU A 166 13.25 -1.39 10.75
CA LEU A 166 11.93 -1.70 11.29
C LEU A 166 11.63 -0.97 12.59
N LEU A 167 12.53 -1.05 13.58
CA LEU A 167 12.29 -0.43 14.89
C LEU A 167 12.12 1.09 14.80
N SER A 168 12.96 1.76 14.00
CA SER A 168 12.85 3.22 13.83
C SER A 168 11.57 3.62 13.08
N THR A 169 11.13 2.80 12.14
CA THR A 169 9.88 3.01 11.40
C THR A 169 8.66 2.80 12.30
N LEU A 170 8.64 1.72 13.09
CA LEU A 170 7.56 1.47 14.05
C LEU A 170 7.44 2.58 15.10
N ALA A 171 8.56 3.08 15.62
CA ALA A 171 8.57 4.18 16.58
C ALA A 171 7.99 5.47 15.98
N ASP A 172 8.40 5.84 14.75
CA ASP A 172 7.84 7.01 14.07
C ASP A 172 6.35 6.80 13.72
N MET A 173 5.92 5.59 13.33
CA MET A 173 4.51 5.27 13.12
C MET A 173 3.69 5.37 14.41
N ALA A 174 4.20 4.85 15.55
CA ALA A 174 3.53 4.95 16.84
C ALA A 174 3.35 6.41 17.30
N GLU A 175 4.36 7.25 17.09
CA GLU A 175 4.29 8.67 17.39
C GLU A 175 3.25 9.41 16.53
N VAL A 176 3.12 9.06 15.24
CA VAL A 176 2.22 9.76 14.31
C VAL A 176 0.80 9.20 14.35
N PHE A 177 0.63 7.88 14.35
CA PHE A 177 -0.68 7.22 14.25
C PHE A 177 -1.29 6.85 15.61
N GLY A 178 -0.48 6.90 16.69
CA GLY A 178 -0.83 6.46 18.05
C GLY A 178 -0.43 5.01 18.32
N GLU A 179 -0.05 4.74 19.58
CA GLU A 179 0.45 3.43 20.03
C GLU A 179 -0.59 2.32 19.90
N GLU A 180 -1.88 2.65 20.04
CA GLU A 180 -3.00 1.70 19.95
C GLU A 180 -3.41 1.36 18.52
N ARG A 181 -2.80 1.99 17.50
CA ARG A 181 -3.12 1.71 16.09
C ARG A 181 -2.80 0.25 15.77
N PRO A 182 -3.78 -0.54 15.30
CA PRO A 182 -3.54 -1.93 14.95
C PRO A 182 -2.58 -2.07 13.77
N ILE A 183 -1.67 -3.04 13.89
CA ILE A 183 -0.72 -3.42 12.84
C ILE A 183 -0.58 -4.93 12.75
N SER A 184 -0.37 -5.42 11.55
CA SER A 184 0.06 -6.79 11.29
C SER A 184 1.41 -6.77 10.61
N LEU A 185 2.40 -7.41 11.24
CA LEU A 185 3.75 -7.55 10.70
C LEU A 185 3.85 -8.93 10.06
N CYS A 186 3.93 -8.98 8.73
CA CYS A 186 4.13 -10.21 7.96
C CYS A 186 5.61 -10.33 7.63
N ARG A 187 6.27 -11.33 8.21
CA ARG A 187 7.72 -11.53 8.11
C ARG A 187 8.04 -12.78 7.30
N GLU A 188 9.03 -12.70 6.43
CA GLU A 188 9.57 -13.86 5.68
C GLU A 188 8.49 -14.66 4.95
N LEU A 189 7.54 -13.96 4.30
CA LEU A 189 6.43 -14.59 3.56
C LEU A 189 6.93 -15.65 2.59
N THR A 190 6.24 -16.78 2.55
CA THR A 190 6.52 -17.98 1.74
C THR A 190 7.80 -18.74 2.11
N LYS A 191 8.62 -18.20 3.03
CA LYS A 191 9.88 -18.83 3.47
C LYS A 191 9.68 -19.72 4.70
N LEU A 192 10.72 -20.48 5.07
CA LEU A 192 10.70 -21.42 6.21
C LEU A 192 10.31 -20.75 7.54
N HIS A 193 10.66 -19.48 7.72
CA HIS A 193 10.42 -18.74 8.95
C HIS A 193 9.31 -17.68 8.78
N GLU A 194 8.31 -18.00 7.97
CA GLU A 194 7.12 -17.15 7.82
C GLU A 194 6.44 -16.94 9.17
N GLU A 195 6.16 -15.69 9.50
CA GLU A 195 5.48 -15.31 10.74
C GLU A 195 4.53 -14.14 10.48
N VAL A 196 3.35 -14.18 11.11
CA VAL A 196 2.40 -13.06 11.11
C VAL A 196 2.10 -12.67 12.56
N VAL A 197 2.54 -11.47 12.94
CA VAL A 197 2.30 -10.88 14.25
C VAL A 197 1.22 -9.83 14.13
N ARG A 198 0.07 -10.06 14.76
CA ARG A 198 -1.05 -9.10 14.82
C ARG A 198 -1.04 -8.46 16.20
N THR A 199 -0.91 -7.13 16.26
CA THR A 199 -0.67 -6.40 17.49
C THR A 199 -1.01 -4.92 17.32
N THR A 200 -0.57 -4.05 18.26
CA THR A 200 -0.60 -2.60 18.11
C THR A 200 0.79 -2.05 17.83
N LEU A 201 0.89 -0.79 17.38
CA LEU A 201 2.19 -0.16 17.11
C LEU A 201 3.06 -0.09 18.36
N GLY A 202 2.49 0.26 19.53
CA GLY A 202 3.22 0.30 20.80
C GLY A 202 3.81 -1.07 21.17
N GLN A 203 3.00 -2.13 21.14
CA GLN A 203 3.46 -3.49 21.44
C GLN A 203 4.50 -3.99 20.41
N ALA A 204 4.38 -3.59 19.15
CA ALA A 204 5.38 -3.91 18.12
C ALA A 204 6.73 -3.24 18.41
N VAL A 205 6.72 -1.98 18.86
CA VAL A 205 7.93 -1.26 19.31
C VAL A 205 8.58 -1.98 20.48
N GLU A 206 7.83 -2.36 21.51
CA GLU A 206 8.33 -3.10 22.67
C GLU A 206 8.99 -4.43 22.24
N LYS A 207 8.27 -5.25 21.47
CA LYS A 207 8.76 -6.55 20.98
C LYS A 207 10.10 -6.42 20.25
N TYR A 208 10.23 -5.48 19.32
CA TYR A 208 11.44 -5.36 18.50
C TYR A 208 12.55 -4.52 19.15
N THR A 209 12.26 -3.85 20.26
CA THR A 209 13.29 -3.31 21.16
C THR A 209 14.02 -4.42 21.91
N GLU A 210 13.29 -5.43 22.38
CA GLU A 210 13.86 -6.57 23.10
C GLU A 210 14.50 -7.60 22.16
N THR A 211 13.87 -7.83 21.00
CA THR A 211 14.33 -8.85 20.03
C THR A 211 14.64 -8.21 18.69
N PRO A 212 15.93 -8.06 18.31
CA PRO A 212 16.30 -7.47 17.04
C PRO A 212 15.65 -8.16 15.85
N PRO A 213 14.99 -7.42 14.94
CA PRO A 213 14.28 -7.98 13.81
C PRO A 213 15.22 -8.61 12.79
N LYS A 214 14.80 -9.73 12.18
CA LYS A 214 15.52 -10.42 11.09
C LYS A 214 14.57 -10.75 9.97
N GLY A 215 15.07 -10.75 8.74
CA GLY A 215 14.27 -11.04 7.54
C GLY A 215 13.54 -9.81 7.00
N GLU A 216 12.69 -10.01 6.02
CA GLU A 216 11.96 -8.97 5.31
C GLU A 216 10.55 -8.85 5.88
N PHE A 217 10.03 -7.63 5.91
CA PHE A 217 8.73 -7.33 6.51
C PHE A 217 7.79 -6.64 5.53
N VAL A 218 6.52 -7.05 5.60
CA VAL A 218 5.40 -6.26 5.08
C VAL A 218 4.56 -5.83 6.27
N LEU A 219 4.36 -4.51 6.40
CA LEU A 219 3.59 -3.91 7.48
C LEU A 219 2.20 -3.57 6.96
N ILE A 220 1.18 -4.09 7.59
CA ILE A 220 -0.22 -3.81 7.28
C ILE A 220 -0.81 -3.03 8.45
N VAL A 221 -0.95 -1.72 8.27
CA VAL A 221 -1.42 -0.81 9.32
C VAL A 221 -2.90 -0.50 9.10
N ALA A 222 -3.70 -0.60 10.13
CA ALA A 222 -5.10 -0.23 10.07
C ALA A 222 -5.27 1.26 9.71
N GLY A 223 -6.32 1.59 8.97
CA GLY A 223 -6.71 2.96 8.72
C GLY A 223 -7.04 3.73 10.01
N ALA A 224 -7.09 5.05 9.93
CA ALA A 224 -7.58 5.87 11.02
C ALA A 224 -8.99 5.43 11.43
N PRO A 225 -9.29 5.33 12.72
CA PRO A 225 -10.66 5.08 13.16
C PRO A 225 -11.59 6.16 12.61
N GLU A 226 -12.80 5.77 12.24
CA GLU A 226 -13.81 6.78 11.94
C GLU A 226 -13.91 7.69 13.16
N LYS A 227 -13.74 9.00 12.94
CA LYS A 227 -14.07 9.98 13.98
C LYS A 227 -15.53 9.73 14.32
N GLU A 228 -15.79 9.30 15.55
CA GLU A 228 -17.17 9.34 16.05
C GLU A 228 -17.66 10.75 15.73
N LYS A 229 -18.68 10.86 14.86
CA LYS A 229 -19.39 12.11 14.73
C LYS A 229 -19.85 12.41 16.15
N GLU A 230 -19.30 13.45 16.78
CA GLU A 230 -19.86 13.95 18.02
C GLU A 230 -21.35 14.07 17.74
N THR A 231 -22.11 13.09 18.22
CA THR A 231 -23.56 13.14 18.13
C THR A 231 -23.92 14.31 19.02
N ALA A 232 -24.34 15.41 18.36
CA ALA A 232 -24.76 16.58 19.08
C ALA A 232 -25.74 16.16 20.18
N THR A 233 -25.48 16.58 21.38
CA THR A 233 -26.29 16.25 22.56
C THR A 233 -27.61 16.99 22.54
N GLU A 234 -28.55 16.57 23.35
CA GLU A 234 -29.79 17.33 23.57
C GLU A 234 -29.50 18.76 24.06
N ASP A 235 -28.46 18.95 24.86
CA ASP A 235 -28.05 20.26 25.36
C ASP A 235 -27.46 21.15 24.23
N ASP A 236 -26.71 20.59 23.29
CA ASP A 236 -26.27 21.32 22.10
C ASP A 236 -27.45 21.74 21.23
N ALA A 237 -28.46 20.89 21.10
CA ALA A 237 -29.67 21.20 20.35
C ALA A 237 -30.49 22.31 21.03
N ALA A 238 -30.61 22.27 22.38
CA ALA A 238 -31.31 23.32 23.15
C ALA A 238 -30.58 24.67 22.98
N ALA A 239 -29.28 24.72 23.20
CA ALA A 239 -28.50 25.93 23.07
C ALA A 239 -28.57 26.52 21.64
N ARG A 240 -28.55 25.66 20.60
CA ARG A 240 -28.64 26.11 19.21
C ARG A 240 -30.02 26.66 18.87
N VAL A 241 -31.11 26.01 19.32
CA VAL A 241 -32.48 26.49 19.13
C VAL A 241 -32.66 27.84 19.80
N ALA A 242 -32.24 27.99 21.07
CA ALA A 242 -32.32 29.25 21.81
C ALA A 242 -31.58 30.38 21.07
N GLN A 243 -30.35 30.10 20.58
CA GLN A 243 -29.57 31.07 19.79
C GLN A 243 -30.33 31.54 18.55
N LEU A 244 -30.93 30.63 17.78
CA LEU A 244 -31.67 30.96 16.54
C LEU A 244 -32.95 31.74 16.82
N ILE A 245 -33.65 31.45 17.90
CA ILE A 245 -34.83 32.22 18.36
C ILE A 245 -34.39 33.63 18.75
N GLY A 246 -33.28 33.77 19.47
CA GLY A 246 -32.71 35.08 19.84
C GLY A 246 -32.28 35.92 18.63
N GLN A 247 -32.00 35.28 17.48
CA GLN A 247 -31.76 35.95 16.20
C GLN A 247 -33.02 36.29 15.41
N GLY A 248 -34.23 36.00 15.95
CA GLY A 248 -35.48 36.37 15.36
C GLY A 248 -36.16 35.29 14.51
N LEU A 249 -35.66 34.05 14.50
CA LEU A 249 -36.31 32.93 13.81
C LEU A 249 -37.53 32.47 14.60
N SER A 250 -38.56 31.99 13.88
CA SER A 250 -39.65 31.29 14.53
C SER A 250 -39.16 29.99 15.17
N ARG A 251 -39.73 29.57 16.31
CA ARG A 251 -39.40 28.30 16.98
C ARG A 251 -39.44 27.11 16.00
N LYS A 252 -40.40 27.06 15.10
CA LYS A 252 -40.53 26.01 14.07
C LYS A 252 -39.37 26.02 13.09
N ASP A 253 -38.90 27.19 12.67
CA ASP A 253 -37.79 27.32 11.73
C ASP A 253 -36.47 27.06 12.44
N ALA A 254 -36.28 27.50 13.68
CA ALA A 254 -35.12 27.22 14.53
C ALA A 254 -34.95 25.71 14.75
N VAL A 255 -36.00 25.00 15.12
CA VAL A 255 -36.00 23.53 15.26
C VAL A 255 -35.62 22.83 13.94
N LYS A 256 -36.22 23.28 12.82
CA LYS A 256 -35.89 22.69 11.49
C LYS A 256 -34.44 22.89 11.11
N GLN A 257 -33.91 24.08 11.36
CA GLN A 257 -32.52 24.43 11.03
C GLN A 257 -31.56 23.68 11.96
N THR A 258 -31.77 23.66 13.25
CA THR A 258 -30.97 22.93 14.23
C THR A 258 -30.94 21.44 13.92
N ALA A 259 -32.06 20.82 13.58
CA ALA A 259 -32.10 19.41 13.20
C ALA A 259 -31.27 19.10 11.97
N ALA A 260 -31.27 20.01 10.99
CA ALA A 260 -30.42 19.85 9.78
C ALA A 260 -28.93 20.09 10.06
N GLU A 261 -28.60 21.10 10.87
CA GLU A 261 -27.20 21.44 11.20
C GLU A 261 -26.54 20.37 12.09
N LEU A 262 -27.26 19.86 13.08
CA LEU A 262 -26.74 18.89 14.05
C LEU A 262 -26.98 17.42 13.65
N GLY A 263 -27.71 17.17 12.55
CA GLY A 263 -28.04 15.82 12.09
C GLY A 263 -28.97 15.04 13.04
N LEU A 264 -29.71 15.75 13.91
CA LEU A 264 -30.64 15.14 14.87
C LEU A 264 -32.02 14.98 14.27
N PRO A 265 -32.80 13.95 14.72
CA PRO A 265 -34.22 13.83 14.35
C PRO A 265 -35.02 15.04 14.83
N LYS A 266 -35.90 15.58 13.96
CA LYS A 266 -36.70 16.78 14.27
C LYS A 266 -37.53 16.66 15.53
N ASN A 267 -38.07 15.47 15.82
CA ASN A 267 -38.83 15.20 17.03
C ASN A 267 -37.99 15.40 18.29
N VAL A 268 -36.74 14.92 18.29
CA VAL A 268 -35.82 15.10 19.42
C VAL A 268 -35.52 16.59 19.67
N VAL A 269 -35.18 17.33 18.63
CA VAL A 269 -34.94 18.78 18.72
C VAL A 269 -36.16 19.53 19.14
N TYR A 270 -37.36 19.10 18.71
CA TYR A 270 -38.63 19.72 19.09
C TYR A 270 -38.96 19.50 20.58
N ASP A 271 -38.75 18.27 21.08
CA ASP A 271 -38.99 17.93 22.48
C ASP A 271 -38.06 18.72 23.41
N VAL A 272 -36.81 18.92 23.00
CA VAL A 272 -35.84 19.76 23.74
C VAL A 272 -36.28 21.23 23.71
N ALA A 273 -36.70 21.73 22.57
CA ALA A 273 -37.21 23.12 22.43
C ALA A 273 -38.49 23.41 23.22
N LEU A 274 -39.21 22.38 23.68
CA LEU A 274 -40.41 22.51 24.57
C LEU A 274 -40.02 22.46 26.04
N LYS A 275 -38.88 21.88 26.42
CA LYS A 275 -38.47 21.77 27.81
C LYS A 275 -37.89 23.07 28.38
N ASP A 276 -37.54 24.03 27.52
CA ASP A 276 -37.00 25.33 27.90
C ASP A 276 -38.09 26.43 27.71
N PRO A 277 -38.90 26.71 28.71
CA PRO A 277 -39.88 27.79 28.67
C PRO A 277 -39.21 29.10 29.10
N GLU A 278 -38.95 30.01 28.13
CA GLU A 278 -38.46 31.42 28.21
C GLU A 278 -36.96 31.63 28.32
#